data_5ac604972520573fa01b9198da4b7f75
#
_entry.id   5ac604972520573fa01b9198da4b7f75
#
_cell.length_a   1.000
_cell.length_b   1.000
_cell.length_c   1.000
_cell.angle_alpha   90.00
_cell.angle_beta   90.00
_cell.angle_gamma   90.00
#
_symmetry.space_group_name_H-M   'P 1'
#
loop_
_entity.id
_entity.type
_entity.pdbx_description
1 polymer ?
#
loop_
_entity_poly.entity_id
_entity_poly.type
_entity_poly.pdbx_seq_one_letter_code
_entity_poly.pdbx_strand_id
1 'polypeptide(L)'
;MSKLTFGFIVGGDDKYYKNLMRACESLERVEQDHEILILDMDNRLEIDDPKVKIVYSDKDKLEERYIKNGGDDRNWFQPHAWAERYNLYKHVETDYCIYLDTDCVVVNDRTDELIEESEDQFLVAQHWWVPTLNXYLRMVPVDQTGLDKYLPEDDSKYLYAASGAFLFQKDKHVDLFTRYNEIYQDIFGDDGVHQGVTDELILCLAMNEVGGYKFTNGSFNHCAAADQQDMKLEDGIFYGKNPQEDEYKKVFAFHAAYQXXPSXIAXSPGFTXXIKKVMYWEDYR
;
A
#
# COMPACT_ATOMS: atom_id res chain seq x y z
N MET A 1 -26.03 3.95 2.00
CA MET A 1 -24.66 4.06 2.56
C MET A 1 -23.69 3.38 1.60
N SER A 2 -22.51 3.99 1.39
CA SER A 2 -21.49 3.39 0.56
C SER A 2 -20.99 2.10 1.17
N LYS A 3 -20.68 1.11 0.34
CA LYS A 3 -20.10 -0.15 0.79
C LYS A 3 -18.58 -0.10 0.87
N LEU A 4 -17.97 0.92 0.26
CA LEU A 4 -16.54 0.96 0.00
C LEU A 4 -15.93 2.29 0.46
N THR A 5 -14.80 2.18 1.12
CA THR A 5 -13.92 3.31 1.45
C THR A 5 -12.60 3.12 0.75
N PHE A 6 -12.06 4.20 0.18
CA PHE A 6 -10.64 4.24 -0.20
C PHE A 6 -9.88 4.96 0.91
N GLY A 7 -8.87 4.30 1.45
CA GLY A 7 -8.10 4.81 2.56
C GLY A 7 -6.69 5.23 2.15
N PHE A 8 -6.23 6.34 2.70
CA PHE A 8 -4.89 6.87 2.47
C PHE A 8 -4.28 7.35 3.79
N ILE A 9 -2.95 7.32 3.86
CA ILE A 9 -2.25 8.12 4.86
C ILE A 9 -1.33 9.10 4.12
N VAL A 10 -1.13 10.28 4.67
CA VAL A 10 -0.29 11.31 4.05
C VAL A 10 0.42 12.12 5.13
N GLY A 11 1.63 12.53 4.81
CA GLY A 11 2.44 13.39 5.67
C GLY A 11 3.81 13.59 5.03
N GLY A 12 4.60 14.50 5.61
CA GLY A 12 5.94 14.77 5.12
C GLY A 12 5.96 15.84 4.03
N ASP A 13 6.78 15.63 3.01
CA ASP A 13 7.03 16.63 1.97
C ASP A 13 5.78 16.92 1.12
N ASP A 14 5.77 18.09 0.51
CA ASP A 14 4.71 18.54 -0.39
C ASP A 14 4.42 17.53 -1.49
N LYS A 15 5.42 16.79 -1.95
CA LYS A 15 5.23 15.79 -3.01
C LYS A 15 4.20 14.73 -2.63
N TYR A 16 4.14 14.35 -1.35
CA TYR A 16 3.18 13.33 -0.90
C TYR A 16 1.75 13.87 -0.94
N TYR A 17 1.58 15.15 -0.61
CA TYR A 17 0.26 15.81 -0.70
C TYR A 17 -0.17 15.97 -2.15
N LYS A 18 0.74 16.32 -3.05
CA LYS A 18 0.44 16.38 -4.49
C LYS A 18 0.07 14.99 -5.03
N ASN A 19 0.82 13.98 -4.63
CA ASN A 19 0.50 12.60 -5.01
C ASN A 19 -0.88 12.19 -4.52
N LEU A 20 -1.20 12.51 -3.25
CA LEU A 20 -2.52 12.21 -2.70
C LEU A 20 -3.64 12.82 -3.53
N MET A 21 -3.50 14.08 -3.91
CA MET A 21 -4.54 14.76 -4.71
C MET A 21 -4.74 14.04 -6.05
N ARG A 22 -3.64 13.63 -6.68
CA ARG A 22 -3.70 12.88 -7.93
C ARG A 22 -4.35 11.50 -7.72
N ALA A 23 -3.98 10.82 -6.64
CA ALA A 23 -4.57 9.52 -6.30
C ALA A 23 -6.07 9.66 -6.09
N CYS A 24 -6.50 10.64 -5.30
CA CYS A 24 -7.93 10.89 -5.05
C CYS A 24 -8.67 11.21 -6.34
N GLU A 25 -8.09 12.04 -7.20
CA GLU A 25 -8.72 12.37 -8.48
C GLU A 25 -8.89 11.14 -9.36
N SER A 26 -7.94 10.20 -9.32
CA SER A 26 -8.04 8.97 -10.10
C SER A 26 -9.24 8.12 -9.71
N LEU A 27 -9.76 8.29 -8.49
CA LEU A 27 -10.93 7.55 -8.00
C LEU A 27 -12.21 7.91 -8.75
N GLU A 28 -12.20 8.97 -9.54
CA GLU A 28 -13.31 9.28 -10.45
C GLU A 28 -13.59 8.13 -11.42
N ARG A 29 -12.60 7.25 -11.66
CA ARG A 29 -12.75 6.08 -12.51
C ARG A 29 -13.57 4.96 -11.86
N VAL A 30 -13.77 5.03 -10.55
CA VAL A 30 -14.52 4.01 -9.80
C VAL A 30 -16.01 4.33 -9.89
N GLU A 31 -16.77 3.41 -10.47
CA GLU A 31 -18.22 3.60 -10.64
C GLU A 31 -19.00 3.35 -9.35
N GLN A 32 -18.52 2.42 -8.54
CA GLN A 32 -19.17 2.09 -7.28
C GLN A 32 -19.16 3.31 -6.34
N ASP A 33 -20.30 3.56 -5.70
CA ASP A 33 -20.38 4.62 -4.69
C ASP A 33 -19.38 4.36 -3.56
N HIS A 34 -18.58 5.36 -3.22
CA HIS A 34 -17.48 5.20 -2.27
C HIS A 34 -17.22 6.48 -1.49
N GLU A 35 -16.56 6.30 -0.38
CA GLU A 35 -16.03 7.36 0.48
C GLU A 35 -14.50 7.36 0.39
N ILE A 36 -13.89 8.49 0.73
CA ILE A 36 -12.44 8.63 0.82
C ILE A 36 -12.10 8.96 2.27
N LEU A 37 -11.20 8.19 2.86
CA LEU A 37 -10.74 8.37 4.22
C LEU A 37 -9.24 8.68 4.19
N ILE A 38 -8.86 9.82 4.73
CA ILE A 38 -7.46 10.26 4.72
C ILE A 38 -7.00 10.48 6.17
N LEU A 39 -5.96 9.79 6.57
CA LEU A 39 -5.26 10.09 7.82
C LEU A 39 -4.14 11.07 7.49
N ASP A 40 -4.34 12.32 7.92
CA ASP A 40 -3.40 13.41 7.64
C ASP A 40 -2.44 13.57 8.83
N MET A 41 -1.23 13.08 8.67
CA MET A 41 -0.25 12.99 9.74
C MET A 41 0.30 14.36 10.15
N ASP A 42 0.30 15.33 9.24
CA ASP A 42 0.81 16.67 9.50
C ASP A 42 -0.29 17.72 9.69
N ASN A 43 -1.54 17.28 9.62
CA ASN A 43 -2.70 18.14 9.87
C ASN A 43 -2.74 19.36 8.92
N ARG A 44 -2.47 19.14 7.63
CA ARG A 44 -2.36 20.21 6.63
C ARG A 44 -3.56 20.32 5.69
N LEU A 45 -4.35 19.25 5.58
CA LEU A 45 -5.41 19.19 4.56
C LEU A 45 -6.65 19.94 4.99
N GLU A 46 -7.23 20.64 4.04
CA GLU A 46 -8.56 21.24 4.14
C GLU A 46 -9.28 20.89 2.84
N ILE A 47 -10.13 19.88 2.87
CA ILE A 47 -10.90 19.44 1.71
C ILE A 47 -12.38 19.52 2.06
N ASP A 48 -13.11 20.34 1.32
CA ASP A 48 -14.55 20.50 1.51
C ASP A 48 -15.31 19.66 0.49
N ASP A 49 -15.38 18.37 0.74
CA ASP A 49 -16.09 17.40 -0.09
C ASP A 49 -16.78 16.41 0.83
N PRO A 50 -18.11 16.25 0.73
CA PRO A 50 -18.83 15.34 1.62
C PRO A 50 -18.41 13.88 1.50
N LYS A 51 -17.76 13.48 0.42
CA LYS A 51 -17.23 12.11 0.26
C LYS A 51 -15.91 11.91 0.98
N VAL A 52 -15.25 12.99 1.42
CA VAL A 52 -13.91 12.92 2.02
C VAL A 52 -13.99 13.14 3.51
N LYS A 53 -13.50 12.17 4.26
CA LYS A 53 -13.34 12.25 5.71
C LYS A 53 -11.85 12.37 6.00
N ILE A 54 -11.44 13.43 6.69
CA ILE A 54 -10.06 13.62 7.11
C ILE A 54 -9.97 13.34 8.61
N VAL A 55 -9.04 12.47 8.97
CA VAL A 55 -8.71 12.22 10.37
C VAL A 55 -7.36 12.89 10.63
N TYR A 56 -7.36 13.85 11.50
CA TYR A 56 -6.14 14.56 11.88
C TYR A 56 -5.42 13.77 12.96
N SER A 57 -4.13 13.67 12.84
CA SER A 57 -3.32 12.91 13.80
C SER A 57 -3.13 13.70 15.09
N ASP A 58 -2.97 12.97 16.18
CA ASP A 58 -2.44 13.52 17.42
C ASP A 58 -0.91 13.46 17.29
N LYS A 59 -0.34 14.55 16.84
CA LYS A 59 1.07 14.60 16.49
C LYS A 59 1.97 14.30 17.69
N ASP A 60 1.59 14.80 18.86
CA ASP A 60 2.40 14.55 20.07
C ASP A 60 2.47 13.07 20.40
N LYS A 61 1.36 12.36 20.27
CA LYS A 61 1.32 10.91 20.51
C LYS A 61 2.11 10.14 19.46
N LEU A 62 2.05 10.59 18.20
CA LEU A 62 2.83 9.96 17.14
C LEU A 62 4.32 10.17 17.38
N GLU A 63 4.72 11.39 17.72
CA GLU A 63 6.10 11.68 18.00
C GLU A 63 6.59 10.87 19.21
N GLU A 64 5.79 10.80 20.27
CA GLU A 64 6.14 9.99 21.43
C GLU A 64 6.37 8.53 21.05
N ARG A 65 5.50 7.99 20.17
CA ARG A 65 5.60 6.59 19.75
C ARG A 65 6.82 6.34 18.87
N TYR A 66 7.07 7.23 17.91
CA TYR A 66 8.08 6.98 16.86
C TYR A 66 9.46 7.54 17.19
N ILE A 67 9.55 8.60 17.95
CA ILE A 67 10.84 9.12 18.42
C ILE A 67 11.53 8.12 19.35
N LYS A 68 10.76 7.46 20.19
CA LYS A 68 11.31 6.40 21.04
C LYS A 68 11.94 5.27 20.23
N ASN A 69 11.56 5.13 18.99
CA ASN A 69 12.10 4.12 18.08
C ASN A 69 13.30 4.61 17.28
N GLY A 70 13.93 5.68 17.74
CA GLY A 70 15.22 6.11 17.21
C GLY A 70 15.21 6.81 15.88
N GLY A 71 14.07 7.34 15.47
CA GLY A 71 13.98 8.07 14.21
C GLY A 71 14.73 9.38 14.24
N ASP A 72 15.42 9.69 13.16
CA ASP A 72 16.00 11.02 12.92
C ASP A 72 14.85 12.01 12.74
N ASP A 73 14.94 13.17 13.32
CA ASP A 73 13.93 14.23 13.23
C ASP A 73 13.49 14.54 11.79
N ARG A 74 14.38 14.30 10.83
CA ARG A 74 14.11 14.56 9.42
C ARG A 74 13.49 13.36 8.72
N ASN A 75 13.66 12.17 9.25
CA ASN A 75 13.31 10.92 8.59
C ASN A 75 12.38 10.02 9.40
N TRP A 76 12.07 10.37 10.65
CA TRP A 76 11.21 9.49 11.48
C TRP A 76 9.88 9.24 10.81
N PHE A 77 9.40 10.21 10.06
CA PHE A 77 8.10 10.18 9.43
C PHE A 77 8.01 9.05 8.40
N GLN A 78 9.03 8.87 7.58
CA GLN A 78 8.95 7.94 6.46
C GLN A 78 8.86 6.47 6.88
N PRO A 79 9.79 5.93 7.66
CA PRO A 79 9.73 4.50 7.96
C PRO A 79 8.65 4.13 9.00
N HIS A 80 8.37 5.01 9.96
CA HIS A 80 7.50 4.64 11.08
C HIS A 80 6.07 5.13 10.92
N ALA A 81 5.89 6.33 10.38
CA ALA A 81 4.54 6.86 10.18
C ALA A 81 3.73 6.01 9.21
N TRP A 82 4.38 5.41 8.22
CA TRP A 82 3.69 4.54 7.26
C TRP A 82 3.03 3.34 7.95
N ALA A 83 3.55 2.92 9.08
CA ALA A 83 2.91 1.86 9.88
C ALA A 83 1.50 2.26 10.34
N GLU A 84 1.19 3.57 10.40
CA GLU A 84 -0.15 4.02 10.77
C GLU A 84 -1.22 3.60 9.76
N ARG A 85 -0.84 3.20 8.54
CA ARG A 85 -1.82 2.63 7.61
C ARG A 85 -2.57 1.45 8.21
N TYR A 86 -1.95 0.74 9.12
CA TYR A 86 -2.54 -0.44 9.76
C TYR A 86 -3.41 -0.07 10.97
N ASN A 87 -3.58 1.22 11.24
CA ASN A 87 -4.53 1.74 12.21
C ASN A 87 -5.71 2.47 11.56
N LEU A 88 -5.66 2.61 10.24
CA LEU A 88 -6.72 3.29 9.49
C LEU A 88 -8.08 2.61 9.68
N TYR A 89 -8.08 1.29 9.88
CA TYR A 89 -9.30 0.50 10.05
C TYR A 89 -10.20 1.04 11.15
N LYS A 90 -9.63 1.71 12.16
CA LYS A 90 -10.37 2.25 13.30
C LYS A 90 -11.37 3.33 12.87
N HIS A 91 -11.16 3.93 11.72
CA HIS A 91 -11.97 5.04 11.22
C HIS A 91 -12.87 4.65 10.06
N VAL A 92 -12.80 3.42 9.58
CA VAL A 92 -13.60 2.93 8.46
C VAL A 92 -15.01 2.64 8.96
N GLU A 93 -16.01 3.12 8.20
CA GLU A 93 -17.44 2.97 8.57
C GLU A 93 -18.21 2.13 7.53
N THR A 94 -17.56 1.76 6.43
CA THR A 94 -18.15 0.96 5.36
C THR A 94 -17.77 -0.51 5.51
N ASP A 95 -18.40 -1.37 4.70
CA ASP A 95 -18.14 -2.82 4.75
C ASP A 95 -16.73 -3.15 4.31
N TYR A 96 -16.23 -2.46 3.28
CA TYR A 96 -14.92 -2.73 2.67
C TYR A 96 -14.08 -1.49 2.65
N CYS A 97 -12.77 -1.67 2.77
CA CYS A 97 -11.80 -0.60 2.56
C CYS A 97 -10.68 -1.09 1.65
N ILE A 98 -10.36 -0.29 0.64
CA ILE A 98 -9.16 -0.48 -0.16
C ILE A 98 -8.18 0.63 0.27
N TYR A 99 -7.09 0.24 0.89
CA TYR A 99 -5.99 1.14 1.18
C TYR A 99 -5.14 1.31 -0.08
N LEU A 100 -4.70 2.54 -0.33
CA LEU A 100 -3.76 2.86 -1.42
C LEU A 100 -2.68 3.80 -0.88
N ASP A 101 -1.44 3.56 -1.26
CA ASP A 101 -0.39 4.57 -1.04
C ASP A 101 -0.68 5.81 -1.89
N THR A 102 -0.21 6.97 -1.44
CA THR A 102 -0.49 8.23 -2.13
C THR A 102 0.08 8.28 -3.55
N ASP A 103 1.08 7.45 -3.84
CA ASP A 103 1.65 7.36 -5.19
C ASP A 103 0.99 6.26 -6.05
N CYS A 104 -0.17 5.78 -5.63
CA CYS A 104 -1.00 4.88 -6.43
C CYS A 104 -2.03 5.68 -7.21
N VAL A 105 -2.20 5.33 -8.48
CA VAL A 105 -3.19 5.96 -9.37
C VAL A 105 -4.08 4.87 -9.94
N VAL A 106 -5.38 4.95 -9.67
CA VAL A 106 -6.34 3.99 -10.21
C VAL A 106 -6.49 4.24 -11.71
N VAL A 107 -6.38 3.18 -12.50
CA VAL A 107 -6.45 3.29 -13.97
C VAL A 107 -7.62 2.53 -14.57
N ASN A 108 -8.11 1.50 -13.91
CA ASN A 108 -9.31 0.78 -14.31
C ASN A 108 -10.13 0.44 -13.08
N ASP A 109 -11.43 0.52 -13.17
CA ASP A 109 -12.29 0.08 -12.08
C ASP A 109 -12.36 -1.46 -12.05
N ARG A 110 -11.84 -2.02 -10.95
CA ARG A 110 -11.93 -3.45 -10.66
C ARG A 110 -12.46 -3.69 -9.24
N THR A 111 -13.12 -2.70 -8.66
CA THR A 111 -13.50 -2.78 -7.24
C THR A 111 -14.42 -3.97 -6.96
N ASP A 112 -15.46 -4.18 -7.77
CA ASP A 112 -16.36 -5.31 -7.57
C ASP A 112 -15.62 -6.65 -7.73
N GLU A 113 -14.75 -6.73 -8.73
CA GLU A 113 -13.94 -7.92 -8.98
C GLU A 113 -13.01 -8.23 -7.80
N LEU A 114 -12.36 -7.20 -7.26
CA LEU A 114 -11.46 -7.37 -6.12
C LEU A 114 -12.21 -7.79 -4.86
N ILE A 115 -13.36 -7.20 -4.61
CA ILE A 115 -14.22 -7.57 -3.47
C ILE A 115 -14.63 -9.04 -3.59
N GLU A 116 -15.09 -9.46 -4.77
CA GLU A 116 -15.47 -10.85 -5.00
C GLU A 116 -14.26 -11.77 -4.82
N GLU A 117 -13.11 -11.42 -5.39
CA GLU A 117 -11.89 -12.21 -5.31
C GLU A 117 -11.42 -12.38 -3.87
N SER A 118 -11.63 -11.40 -3.03
CA SER A 118 -11.17 -11.45 -1.63
C SER A 118 -11.80 -12.59 -0.83
N GLU A 119 -13.03 -12.97 -1.17
CA GLU A 119 -13.77 -14.04 -0.44
C GLU A 119 -13.76 -13.79 1.06
N ASP A 120 -13.95 -12.53 1.45
CA ASP A 120 -13.94 -12.08 2.85
C ASP A 120 -12.57 -12.20 3.53
N GLN A 121 -11.51 -12.40 2.76
CA GLN A 121 -10.14 -12.44 3.30
C GLN A 121 -9.43 -11.11 3.05
N PHE A 122 -8.40 -10.85 3.83
CA PHE A 122 -7.50 -9.72 3.60
C PHE A 122 -6.80 -9.98 2.27
N LEU A 123 -6.91 -9.04 1.33
CA LEU A 123 -6.43 -9.23 -0.04
C LEU A 123 -5.27 -8.29 -0.31
N VAL A 124 -4.15 -8.85 -0.79
CA VAL A 124 -2.95 -8.08 -1.08
C VAL A 124 -2.22 -8.73 -2.26
N ALA A 125 -1.50 -7.95 -3.05
CA ALA A 125 -0.70 -8.49 -4.15
C ALA A 125 0.64 -9.04 -3.65
N GLN A 126 1.16 -10.05 -4.34
CA GLN A 126 2.51 -10.51 -4.11
C GLN A 126 3.51 -9.44 -4.57
N HIS A 127 4.57 -9.26 -3.81
CA HIS A 127 5.57 -8.24 -4.14
C HIS A 127 6.30 -8.62 -5.44
N TRP A 128 6.39 -7.66 -6.35
CA TRP A 128 6.90 -7.89 -7.71
C TRP A 128 8.39 -8.22 -7.73
N TRP A 129 9.15 -7.65 -6.82
CA TRP A 129 10.61 -7.75 -6.78
C TRP A 129 11.11 -8.81 -5.80
N VAL A 130 10.45 -8.91 -4.68
CA VAL A 130 10.81 -9.85 -3.61
C VAL A 130 9.59 -10.76 -3.36
N PRO A 131 9.44 -11.80 -4.17
CA PRO A 131 8.17 -12.54 -4.14
C PRO A 131 7.95 -13.40 -2.91
N THR A 132 9.01 -13.69 -2.14
CA THR A 132 8.86 -14.53 -0.93
C THR A 132 9.57 -13.91 0.26
N LEU A 133 9.12 -14.28 1.45
CA LEU A 133 9.76 -13.85 2.70
C LEU A 133 11.23 -14.23 2.71
N ASN A 134 11.56 -15.42 2.30
CA ASN A 134 12.94 -15.88 2.18
C ASN A 134 13.78 -14.98 1.25
N UNK A 135 13.15 -14.56 0.26
CA UNK A 135 13.75 -13.72 -0.58
C UNK A 135 14.15 -12.47 -0.04
N TYR A 136 13.24 -11.96 0.71
CA TYR A 136 13.48 -10.70 1.37
C TYR A 136 14.66 -10.81 2.36
N LEU A 137 14.58 -11.79 3.21
CA LEU A 137 15.58 -11.96 4.28
C LEU A 137 16.99 -12.22 3.76
N ARG A 138 17.12 -12.74 2.53
CA ARG A 138 18.44 -12.95 1.93
C ARG A 138 18.94 -11.73 1.17
N MET A 139 18.05 -10.96 0.59
CA MET A 139 18.43 -9.84 -0.28
C MET A 139 18.65 -8.55 0.49
N VAL A 140 17.94 -8.38 1.59
CA VAL A 140 18.01 -7.16 2.41
C VAL A 140 18.78 -7.48 3.68
N PRO A 141 19.77 -6.66 4.04
CA PRO A 141 20.48 -6.87 5.32
C PRO A 141 19.54 -6.49 6.48
N VAL A 142 18.84 -7.49 6.99
CA VAL A 142 17.85 -7.32 8.04
C VAL A 142 18.48 -7.65 9.40
N ASP A 143 18.31 -6.74 10.35
CA ASP A 143 18.64 -7.03 11.74
C ASP A 143 17.59 -8.00 12.28
N GLN A 144 17.98 -9.24 12.45
CA GLN A 144 17.06 -10.29 12.87
C GLN A 144 16.90 -10.38 14.41
N THR A 145 17.61 -9.52 15.13
CA THR A 145 17.47 -9.47 16.60
C THR A 145 16.01 -9.16 16.96
N GLY A 146 15.39 -10.05 17.67
CA GLY A 146 13.99 -9.89 18.05
C GLY A 146 12.99 -10.37 16.99
N LEU A 147 13.44 -10.66 15.75
CA LEU A 147 12.56 -11.21 14.72
C LEU A 147 12.43 -12.73 14.80
N ASP A 148 13.44 -13.41 15.30
CA ASP A 148 13.52 -14.87 15.22
C ASP A 148 12.25 -15.56 15.73
N LYS A 149 11.63 -15.00 16.76
CA LYS A 149 10.43 -15.59 17.37
C LYS A 149 9.18 -15.44 16.49
N TYR A 150 9.24 -14.58 15.47
CA TYR A 150 8.13 -14.36 14.54
C TYR A 150 8.35 -15.04 13.21
N LEU A 151 9.57 -15.44 12.91
CA LEU A 151 9.89 -16.05 11.63
C LEU A 151 9.36 -17.49 11.59
N PRO A 152 8.70 -17.88 10.48
CA PRO A 152 8.26 -19.27 10.36
C PRO A 152 9.45 -20.22 10.21
N GLU A 153 9.27 -21.46 10.63
CA GLU A 153 10.32 -22.49 10.51
C GLU A 153 10.79 -22.68 9.07
N ASP A 154 9.88 -22.53 8.11
CA ASP A 154 10.19 -22.65 6.69
C ASP A 154 9.66 -21.42 5.97
N ASP A 155 10.49 -20.39 5.87
CA ASP A 155 10.14 -19.12 5.25
C ASP A 155 10.08 -19.17 3.73
N SER A 156 10.54 -20.28 3.13
CA SER A 156 10.54 -20.42 1.67
C SER A 156 9.14 -20.52 1.08
N LYS A 157 8.16 -20.91 1.89
CA LYS A 157 6.78 -21.11 1.47
C LYS A 157 5.93 -19.86 1.57
N TYR A 158 6.42 -18.83 2.24
CA TYR A 158 5.60 -17.65 2.50
C TYR A 158 5.87 -16.58 1.46
N LEU A 159 4.79 -16.10 0.85
CA LEU A 159 4.87 -15.01 -0.12
C LEU A 159 5.07 -13.68 0.61
N TYR A 160 5.69 -12.75 -0.07
CA TYR A 160 5.94 -11.41 0.47
C TYR A 160 4.94 -10.44 -0.16
N ALA A 161 4.28 -9.68 0.67
CA ALA A 161 3.21 -8.77 0.26
C ALA A 161 3.76 -7.46 -0.32
N ALA A 162 3.02 -6.89 -1.26
CA ALA A 162 3.24 -5.53 -1.75
C ALA A 162 2.20 -4.64 -1.07
N SER A 163 2.58 -4.00 0.02
CA SER A 163 1.64 -3.35 0.93
C SER A 163 1.13 -1.98 0.48
N GLY A 164 1.55 -1.51 -0.69
CA GLY A 164 1.07 -0.22 -1.20
C GLY A 164 -0.41 -0.20 -1.60
N ALA A 165 -1.04 -1.36 -1.65
CA ALA A 165 -2.50 -1.48 -1.81
C ALA A 165 -2.96 -2.77 -1.14
N PHE A 166 -4.06 -2.69 -0.39
CA PHE A 166 -4.69 -3.89 0.16
C PHE A 166 -6.17 -3.64 0.42
N LEU A 167 -6.94 -4.72 0.44
CA LEU A 167 -8.38 -4.68 0.68
C LEU A 167 -8.70 -5.42 1.97
N PHE A 168 -9.55 -4.83 2.79
CA PHE A 168 -9.94 -5.45 4.06
C PHE A 168 -11.37 -5.11 4.45
N GLN A 169 -11.87 -5.87 5.40
CA GLN A 169 -13.12 -5.59 6.12
C GLN A 169 -12.77 -5.42 7.60
N LYS A 170 -13.13 -4.28 8.16
CA LYS A 170 -12.78 -3.92 9.54
C LYS A 170 -13.14 -5.01 10.53
N ASP A 171 -14.38 -5.49 10.47
CA ASP A 171 -14.90 -6.43 11.48
C ASP A 171 -14.28 -7.82 11.36
N LYS A 172 -13.74 -8.16 10.19
CA LYS A 172 -13.14 -9.47 9.95
C LYS A 172 -11.63 -9.49 10.13
N HIS A 173 -10.98 -8.34 9.96
CA HIS A 173 -9.52 -8.27 9.91
C HIS A 173 -8.90 -7.48 11.06
N VAL A 174 -9.69 -7.15 12.10
CA VAL A 174 -9.19 -6.44 13.27
C VAL A 174 -8.05 -7.23 13.95
N ASP A 175 -8.13 -8.54 13.96
CA ASP A 175 -7.09 -9.37 14.59
C ASP A 175 -5.75 -9.23 13.87
N LEU A 176 -5.77 -9.14 12.54
CA LEU A 176 -4.55 -8.94 11.75
C LEU A 176 -3.90 -7.59 12.11
N PHE A 177 -4.70 -6.53 12.14
CA PHE A 177 -4.17 -5.20 12.46
C PHE A 177 -3.71 -5.09 13.91
N THR A 178 -4.42 -5.72 14.82
CA THR A 178 -4.02 -5.79 16.23
C THR A 178 -2.67 -6.50 16.34
N ARG A 179 -2.54 -7.64 15.66
CA ARG A 179 -1.28 -8.40 15.70
C ARG A 179 -0.13 -7.64 15.07
N TYR A 180 -0.40 -6.95 13.93
CA TYR A 180 0.61 -6.08 13.32
C TYR A 180 1.16 -5.10 14.35
N ASN A 181 0.27 -4.41 15.05
CA ASN A 181 0.67 -3.36 16.01
C ASN A 181 1.43 -3.97 17.20
N GLU A 182 1.05 -5.16 17.64
CA GLU A 182 1.76 -5.86 18.72
C GLU A 182 3.20 -6.21 18.33
N ILE A 183 3.36 -6.77 17.12
CA ILE A 183 4.70 -7.12 16.61
C ILE A 183 5.53 -5.85 16.43
N TYR A 184 4.93 -4.81 15.83
CA TYR A 184 5.60 -3.54 15.64
C TYR A 184 6.11 -2.97 16.96
N GLN A 185 5.25 -2.94 17.98
CA GLN A 185 5.60 -2.40 19.28
C GLN A 185 6.68 -3.24 19.96
N ASP A 186 6.62 -4.55 19.82
CA ASP A 186 7.61 -5.44 20.41
C ASP A 186 8.99 -5.25 19.77
N ILE A 187 9.04 -5.11 18.45
CA ILE A 187 10.31 -4.95 17.74
C ILE A 187 10.91 -3.56 17.97
N PHE A 188 10.09 -2.52 17.91
CA PHE A 188 10.57 -1.13 17.97
C PHE A 188 10.37 -0.45 19.31
N GLY A 189 9.80 -1.14 20.31
CA GLY A 189 9.33 -0.49 21.53
C GLY A 189 10.38 0.14 22.40
N ASP A 190 11.56 -0.49 22.51
CA ASP A 190 12.58 -0.03 23.48
C ASP A 190 13.86 0.51 22.83
N ASP A 191 14.24 0.01 21.69
CA ASP A 191 15.60 0.20 21.18
C ASP A 191 15.72 0.88 19.81
N GLY A 192 14.62 1.32 19.23
CA GLY A 192 14.69 2.12 18.04
C GLY A 192 14.78 1.37 16.72
N VAL A 193 15.64 1.84 15.84
CA VAL A 193 15.68 1.38 14.45
C VAL A 193 16.30 -0.01 14.32
N HIS A 194 15.60 -0.91 13.65
CA HIS A 194 16.14 -2.20 13.25
C HIS A 194 16.39 -2.20 11.77
N GLN A 195 17.63 -2.36 11.38
CA GLN A 195 18.02 -2.30 9.96
C GLN A 195 17.21 -3.30 9.14
N GLY A 196 16.64 -2.84 8.04
CA GLY A 196 15.92 -3.68 7.09
C GLY A 196 14.53 -4.12 7.54
N VAL A 197 14.13 -3.79 8.76
CA VAL A 197 12.78 -4.12 9.24
C VAL A 197 11.83 -3.02 8.76
N THR A 198 10.89 -3.41 7.91
CA THR A 198 9.93 -2.48 7.32
C THR A 198 8.52 -2.79 7.82
N ASP A 199 7.63 -1.85 7.63
CA ASP A 199 6.21 -2.09 7.92
C ASP A 199 5.68 -3.27 7.11
N GLU A 200 6.15 -3.42 5.88
CA GLU A 200 5.74 -4.51 4.99
C GLU A 200 6.20 -5.88 5.51
N LEU A 201 7.44 -5.95 6.03
CA LEU A 201 7.93 -7.18 6.65
C LEU A 201 7.05 -7.56 7.85
N ILE A 202 6.74 -6.59 8.71
CA ILE A 202 5.90 -6.84 9.88
C ILE A 202 4.50 -7.28 9.46
N LEU A 203 3.95 -6.69 8.39
CA LEU A 203 2.67 -7.15 7.85
C LEU A 203 2.73 -8.64 7.47
N CYS A 204 3.79 -9.04 6.78
CA CYS A 204 3.95 -10.43 6.37
C CYS A 204 4.03 -11.37 7.57
N LEU A 205 4.74 -10.96 8.63
CA LEU A 205 4.81 -11.76 9.86
C LEU A 205 3.44 -11.89 10.52
N ALA A 206 2.70 -10.79 10.62
CA ALA A 206 1.35 -10.80 11.20
C ALA A 206 0.41 -11.69 10.37
N MET A 207 0.46 -11.57 9.05
CA MET A 207 -0.35 -12.39 8.15
C MET A 207 -0.09 -13.88 8.38
N ASN A 208 1.19 -14.25 8.50
CA ASN A 208 1.56 -15.65 8.71
C ASN A 208 1.03 -16.22 10.02
N GLU A 209 1.00 -15.40 11.08
CA GLU A 209 0.49 -15.85 12.36
C GLU A 209 -1.04 -15.91 12.41
N VAL A 210 -1.69 -14.90 11.90
CA VAL A 210 -3.16 -14.74 12.06
C VAL A 210 -3.92 -15.52 11.00
N GLY A 211 -3.39 -15.58 9.77
CA GLY A 211 -4.12 -16.18 8.66
C GLY A 211 -5.20 -15.25 8.12
N GLY A 212 -6.15 -15.81 7.39
CA GLY A 212 -7.28 -15.05 6.87
C GLY A 212 -6.92 -14.08 5.76
N TYR A 213 -5.90 -14.38 4.99
CA TYR A 213 -5.43 -13.54 3.89
C TYR A 213 -5.35 -14.32 2.59
N LYS A 214 -5.32 -13.58 1.51
CA LYS A 214 -5.24 -14.13 0.16
C LYS A 214 -4.37 -13.22 -0.70
N PHE A 215 -3.50 -13.81 -1.50
CA PHE A 215 -2.73 -13.06 -2.48
C PHE A 215 -3.48 -12.98 -3.79
N THR A 216 -3.50 -11.79 -4.38
CA THR A 216 -4.08 -11.55 -5.70
C THR A 216 -2.98 -11.26 -6.71
N ASN A 217 -3.37 -11.14 -7.97
CA ASN A 217 -2.49 -10.81 -9.08
C ASN A 217 -1.87 -9.42 -8.88
N GLY A 218 -0.62 -9.26 -9.29
CA GLY A 218 0.12 -8.00 -9.18
C GLY A 218 -0.51 -6.82 -9.88
N SER A 219 -1.48 -7.05 -10.75
CA SER A 219 -2.23 -5.96 -11.37
C SER A 219 -3.04 -5.13 -10.37
N PHE A 220 -3.30 -5.65 -9.19
CA PHE A 220 -3.94 -4.87 -8.11
C PHE A 220 -3.07 -3.67 -7.71
N ASN A 221 -1.77 -3.89 -7.62
CA ASN A 221 -0.80 -2.90 -7.15
C ASN A 221 0.43 -2.98 -8.06
N HIS A 222 0.25 -2.54 -9.30
CA HIS A 222 1.27 -2.73 -10.34
C HIS A 222 2.35 -1.65 -10.24
N CYS A 223 3.56 -2.06 -9.94
CA CYS A 223 4.68 -1.12 -9.85
C CYS A 223 5.16 -0.75 -11.25
N ALA A 224 4.63 0.34 -11.77
CA ALA A 224 4.87 0.76 -13.16
C ALA A 224 6.32 1.18 -13.43
N ALA A 225 7.08 1.44 -12.36
CA ALA A 225 8.49 1.81 -12.49
C ALA A 225 9.43 0.61 -12.56
N ALA A 226 8.91 -0.60 -12.37
CA ALA A 226 9.75 -1.79 -12.26
C ALA A 226 9.92 -2.49 -13.61
N ASP A 227 11.15 -2.74 -13.97
CA ASP A 227 11.48 -3.44 -15.21
C ASP A 227 11.01 -4.90 -15.19
N GLN A 228 10.84 -5.45 -14.00
CA GLN A 228 10.49 -6.85 -13.83
C GLN A 228 9.00 -7.14 -14.00
N GLN A 229 8.18 -6.12 -14.04
CA GLN A 229 6.75 -6.34 -14.19
C GLN A 229 6.34 -6.31 -15.67
N ASP A 230 5.57 -7.31 -16.04
CA ASP A 230 5.02 -7.42 -17.37
C ASP A 230 3.76 -6.57 -17.50
N MET A 231 3.69 -5.77 -18.55
CA MET A 231 2.54 -4.92 -18.80
C MET A 231 2.29 -4.79 -20.29
N LYS A 232 1.04 -4.74 -20.67
CA LYS A 232 0.65 -4.51 -22.08
C LYS A 232 -0.54 -3.59 -22.15
N LEU A 233 -0.65 -2.90 -23.29
CA LEU A 233 -1.77 -2.01 -23.59
C LEU A 233 -2.54 -2.60 -24.76
N GLU A 234 -3.82 -2.90 -24.55
CA GLU A 234 -4.70 -3.42 -25.60
C GLU A 234 -5.99 -2.61 -25.58
N ASP A 235 -6.35 -2.04 -26.72
CA ASP A 235 -7.56 -1.25 -26.89
C ASP A 235 -7.72 -0.15 -25.82
N GLY A 236 -6.60 0.47 -25.44
CA GLY A 236 -6.61 1.56 -24.45
C GLY A 236 -6.66 1.10 -23.00
N ILE A 237 -6.62 -0.22 -22.74
CA ILE A 237 -6.70 -0.77 -21.39
C ILE A 237 -5.34 -1.37 -21.01
N PHE A 238 -4.86 -1.03 -19.83
CA PHE A 238 -3.62 -1.59 -19.30
C PHE A 238 -3.89 -2.92 -18.61
N TYR A 239 -3.11 -3.93 -19.00
CA TYR A 239 -3.08 -5.25 -18.40
C TYR A 239 -1.69 -5.49 -17.83
N GLY A 240 -1.61 -6.16 -16.69
CA GLY A 240 -0.34 -6.42 -16.06
C GLY A 240 -0.31 -7.71 -15.26
N LYS A 241 0.90 -8.12 -14.95
CA LYS A 241 1.14 -9.26 -14.05
C LYS A 241 2.54 -9.13 -13.46
N ASN A 242 2.77 -9.77 -12.35
CA ASN A 242 4.13 -9.94 -11.79
C ASN A 242 4.88 -11.01 -12.59
N PRO A 243 6.22 -11.02 -12.55
CA PRO A 243 6.99 -12.04 -13.26
C PRO A 243 6.63 -13.48 -12.90
N GLN A 244 6.10 -13.70 -11.70
CA GLN A 244 5.77 -15.04 -11.21
C GLN A 244 4.39 -15.52 -11.67
N GLU A 245 3.63 -14.68 -12.37
CA GLU A 245 2.25 -14.95 -12.72
C GLU A 245 2.12 -15.33 -14.19
N ASP A 246 1.17 -16.19 -14.50
CA ASP A 246 0.90 -16.65 -15.87
C ASP A 246 -0.15 -15.80 -16.58
N GLU A 247 -1.06 -15.18 -15.82
CA GLU A 247 -2.21 -14.48 -16.40
C GLU A 247 -2.11 -12.97 -16.26
N TYR A 248 -2.41 -12.28 -17.37
CA TYR A 248 -2.62 -10.84 -17.35
C TYR A 248 -4.01 -10.52 -16.84
N LYS A 249 -4.11 -9.48 -16.03
CA LYS A 249 -5.40 -8.91 -15.61
C LYS A 249 -5.35 -7.40 -15.82
N LYS A 250 -6.52 -6.78 -15.94
CA LYS A 250 -6.59 -5.32 -15.98
C LYS A 250 -5.88 -4.75 -14.76
N VAL A 251 -5.01 -3.79 -14.97
CA VAL A 251 -4.35 -3.09 -13.87
C VAL A 251 -5.40 -2.25 -13.14
N PHE A 252 -5.53 -2.46 -11.83
CA PHE A 252 -6.38 -1.63 -11.00
C PHE A 252 -5.67 -0.30 -10.71
N ALA A 253 -4.48 -0.36 -10.15
CA ALA A 253 -3.71 0.83 -9.80
C ALA A 253 -2.24 0.68 -10.21
N PHE A 254 -1.68 1.75 -10.73
CA PHE A 254 -0.24 1.89 -10.87
C PHE A 254 0.33 2.43 -9.57
N HIS A 255 1.42 1.83 -9.11
CA HIS A 255 2.14 2.23 -7.90
C HIS A 255 3.46 2.90 -8.30
N ALA A 256 3.98 3.75 -7.44
CA ALA A 256 5.19 4.56 -7.67
C ALA A 256 5.02 5.50 -8.86
N ALA A 257 3.83 6.05 -8.97
CA ALA A 257 3.44 6.88 -10.11
C ALA A 257 4.23 8.19 -10.22
N TYR A 258 4.89 8.59 -9.16
CA TYR A 258 5.70 9.81 -9.15
C TYR A 258 7.11 9.60 -9.74
N GLN A 259 7.52 8.36 -9.88
CA GLN A 259 8.87 8.06 -10.39
C GLN A 259 8.88 8.03 -11.91
N UNK A 260 9.64 8.79 -12.40
CA UNK A 260 9.72 8.94 -13.73
C UNK A 260 8.89 8.10 -14.51
N UNK A 261 9.02 8.22 -15.44
CA UNK A 261 8.50 7.57 -16.09
C UNK A 261 9.06 6.55 -16.03
N PRO A 262 8.41 5.59 -16.10
CA PRO A 262 8.98 4.25 -16.17
C PRO A 262 9.96 4.13 -17.33
N SER A 263 11.15 3.96 -16.99
CA SER A 263 12.22 3.97 -18.01
C SER A 263 12.24 2.76 -18.94
N UNK A 264 11.63 1.99 -18.56
CA UNK A 264 11.70 0.83 -19.24
C UNK A 264 10.41 0.37 -19.81
N ILE A 265 9.64 0.90 -19.38
CA ILE A 265 8.37 0.37 -19.85
C ILE A 265 8.14 0.87 -21.26
N ALA A 266 8.00 0.06 -22.11
CA ALA A 266 7.39 0.37 -23.38
C ALA A 266 8.24 0.90 -24.49
N UNK A 267 8.30 0.27 -25.09
CA UNK A 267 8.80 0.48 -26.23
C UNK A 267 8.09 1.32 -27.20
N SER A 268 6.96 1.47 -26.95
CA SER A 268 6.27 2.33 -27.95
C SER A 268 6.02 3.70 -27.37
N PRO A 269 6.19 4.72 -28.19
CA PRO A 269 5.90 6.08 -27.71
C PRO A 269 4.45 6.27 -27.24
N GLY A 270 3.50 5.61 -27.87
CA GLY A 270 2.10 5.64 -27.49
C GLY A 270 1.85 5.04 -26.11
N PHE A 271 2.52 3.94 -25.83
CA PHE A 271 2.43 3.31 -24.50
C PHE A 271 2.94 4.26 -23.42
N THR A 272 4.10 4.83 -23.65
CA THR A 272 4.69 5.79 -22.72
C THR A 272 3.81 7.02 -22.48
N UNK A 273 3.25 7.32 -23.35
CA UNK A 273 2.42 8.39 -23.28
C UNK A 273 1.20 8.17 -22.56
N UNK A 274 0.88 7.28 -22.77
CA UNK A 274 -0.23 6.87 -22.08
C UNK A 274 0.01 6.76 -20.65
N ILE A 275 0.93 6.11 -20.39
CA ILE A 275 1.25 6.00 -18.99
C ILE A 275 1.42 7.37 -18.36
N LYS A 276 2.18 8.20 -18.98
CA LYS A 276 2.40 9.56 -18.45
C LYS A 276 1.11 10.34 -18.29
N LYS A 277 0.23 10.26 -19.27
CA LYS A 277 -1.06 10.91 -19.18
C LYS A 277 -1.91 10.41 -18.04
N VAL A 278 -1.81 9.11 -17.74
CA VAL A 278 -2.57 8.48 -16.65
C VAL A 278 -1.94 8.76 -15.29
N MET A 279 -0.62 8.63 -15.20
CA MET A 279 0.09 8.68 -13.91
C MET A 279 0.47 10.10 -13.47
N TYR A 280 0.78 10.95 -14.44
CA TYR A 280 1.35 12.28 -14.17
C TYR A 280 0.50 13.37 -14.81
N TRP A 281 -0.75 13.48 -14.45
CA TRP A 281 -1.57 14.56 -15.03
C TRP A 281 -0.74 15.83 -15.21
N GLU A 282 -0.79 16.38 -16.42
CA GLU A 282 0.02 17.53 -16.77
C GLU A 282 -0.15 18.70 -15.78
N ASP A 283 -1.31 18.81 -15.19
CA ASP A 283 -1.64 19.87 -14.25
C ASP A 283 -0.94 19.75 -12.89
N TYR A 284 -0.29 18.61 -12.63
CA TYR A 284 0.38 18.35 -11.34
C TYR A 284 1.91 18.32 -11.46
N ARG A 285 2.44 18.80 -12.57
CA ARG A 285 3.89 18.89 -12.79
C ARG A 285 4.49 20.13 -12.12
#